data_3afd5e5073573fa8e91630abb6502e50
#
_entry.id   3afd5e5073573fa8e91630abb6502e50
#
_cell.length_a   1.000
_cell.length_b   1.000
_cell.length_c   1.000
_cell.angle_alpha   90.00
_cell.angle_beta   90.00
_cell.angle_gamma   90.00
#
_symmetry.space_group_name_H-M   'P 1'
#
loop_
_entity.id
_entity.type
_entity.pdbx_description
1 polymer ?
#
loop_
_entity_poly.entity_id
_entity_poly.type
_entity_poly.pdbx_seq_one_letter_code
_entity_poly.pdbx_strand_id
1 'polypeptide(L)'
;MDVFFIVMALFLMLLGVLGSFLPVLPGPITSWFGFLLLYFSDLIQFSKKLLIITLCVAVFIWILDYFIPALGAKKFGGSKYGMIGTTVGLIVGLIAPIPAGIFIGPFLGALIGELLNKSDSKTALKAAFGSFLGFLTSTFIKFIVSMVYLGLFISILWNQKAAFLSL
;
A
#
# COMPACT_ATOMS: atom_id res chain seq x y z
N MET A 1 14.59 -3.58 26.28
CA MET A 1 13.97 -2.57 25.38
C MET A 1 14.05 -3.00 23.92
N ASP A 2 15.14 -3.56 23.49
CA ASP A 2 15.41 -3.90 22.08
C ASP A 2 14.49 -4.96 21.49
N VAL A 3 14.19 -6.02 22.24
CA VAL A 3 13.21 -7.03 21.81
C VAL A 3 11.84 -6.40 21.53
N PHE A 4 11.43 -5.44 22.33
CA PHE A 4 10.18 -4.70 22.11
C PHE A 4 10.22 -3.91 20.78
N PHE A 5 11.33 -3.20 20.50
CA PHE A 5 11.49 -2.47 19.22
C PHE A 5 11.44 -3.42 18.03
N ILE A 6 12.06 -4.60 18.12
CA ILE A 6 12.08 -5.57 17.02
C ILE A 6 10.68 -6.17 16.78
N VAL A 7 9.95 -6.54 17.85
CA VAL A 7 8.60 -7.07 17.73
C VAL A 7 7.65 -6.02 17.16
N MET A 8 7.75 -4.77 17.63
CA MET A 8 6.94 -3.67 17.11
C MET A 8 7.32 -3.33 15.66
N ALA A 9 8.61 -3.40 15.30
CA ALA A 9 9.07 -3.23 13.93
C ALA A 9 8.49 -4.32 13.00
N LEU A 10 8.52 -5.59 13.42
CA LEU A 10 7.88 -6.67 12.68
C LEU A 10 6.38 -6.44 12.48
N PHE A 11 5.69 -6.01 13.54
CA PHE A 11 4.28 -5.68 13.47
C PHE A 11 4.00 -4.57 12.44
N LEU A 12 4.80 -3.50 12.44
CA LEU A 12 4.70 -2.42 11.46
C LEU A 12 5.03 -2.87 10.02
N MET A 13 5.98 -3.80 9.85
CA MET A 13 6.27 -4.42 8.56
C MET A 13 5.05 -5.18 8.01
N LEU A 14 4.43 -6.01 8.84
CA LEU A 14 3.24 -6.77 8.47
C LEU A 14 2.04 -5.84 8.21
N LEU A 15 1.85 -4.83 9.05
CA LEU A 15 0.84 -3.78 8.81
C LEU A 15 1.08 -3.03 7.50
N GLY A 16 2.33 -2.77 7.13
CA GLY A 16 2.68 -2.13 5.88
C GLY A 16 2.34 -2.99 4.66
N VAL A 17 2.58 -4.30 4.74
CA VAL A 17 2.17 -5.26 3.69
C VAL A 17 0.64 -5.28 3.57
N LEU A 18 -0.09 -5.42 4.67
CA LEU A 18 -1.55 -5.39 4.68
C LEU A 18 -2.10 -4.02 4.24
N GLY A 19 -1.48 -2.94 4.69
CA GLY A 19 -1.82 -1.56 4.34
C GLY A 19 -1.63 -1.24 2.86
N SER A 20 -0.83 -2.03 2.13
CA SER A 20 -0.67 -1.86 0.68
C SER A 20 -1.97 -2.07 -0.09
N PHE A 21 -2.90 -2.85 0.44
CA PHE A 21 -4.22 -3.09 -0.14
C PHE A 21 -5.23 -1.98 0.21
N LEU A 22 -4.95 -1.18 1.23
CA LEU A 22 -5.84 -0.12 1.69
C LEU A 22 -5.43 1.24 1.07
N PRO A 23 -6.36 2.00 0.49
CA PRO A 23 -6.04 3.29 -0.15
C PRO A 23 -5.67 4.37 0.87
N VAL A 24 -6.05 4.19 2.13
CA VAL A 24 -5.81 5.16 3.22
C VAL A 24 -4.46 4.96 3.88
N LEU A 25 -3.96 3.71 3.93
CA LEU A 25 -2.69 3.37 4.58
C LEU A 25 -1.56 3.34 3.55
N PRO A 26 -0.55 4.19 3.69
CA PRO A 26 0.61 4.15 2.83
C PRO A 26 1.53 2.99 3.24
N GLY A 27 1.25 1.78 2.69
CA GLY A 27 1.92 0.53 3.05
C GLY A 27 3.46 0.64 3.20
N PRO A 28 4.21 1.13 2.19
CA PRO A 28 5.66 1.28 2.30
C PRO A 28 6.12 2.26 3.39
N ILE A 29 5.36 3.33 3.66
CA ILE A 29 5.69 4.26 4.75
C ILE A 29 5.48 3.58 6.10
N THR A 30 4.40 2.82 6.26
CA THR A 30 4.14 2.06 7.49
C THR A 30 5.26 1.04 7.74
N SER A 31 5.69 0.32 6.70
CA SER A 31 6.86 -0.56 6.78
C SER A 31 8.15 0.20 7.11
N TRP A 32 8.33 1.40 6.56
CA TRP A 32 9.51 2.21 6.86
C TRP A 32 9.61 2.61 8.34
N PHE A 33 8.49 2.87 9.02
CA PHE A 33 8.51 3.07 10.49
C PHE A 33 9.05 1.84 11.23
N GLY A 34 8.89 0.64 10.69
CA GLY A 34 9.56 -0.55 11.22
C GLY A 34 11.09 -0.45 11.14
N PHE A 35 11.65 0.03 10.04
CA PHE A 35 13.09 0.30 9.94
C PHE A 35 13.55 1.40 10.89
N LEU A 36 12.73 2.43 11.10
CA LEU A 36 13.03 3.48 12.07
C LEU A 36 13.14 2.93 13.50
N LEU A 37 12.27 1.99 13.88
CA LEU A 37 12.36 1.32 15.19
C LEU A 37 13.62 0.46 15.30
N LEU A 38 14.01 -0.26 14.23
CA LEU A 38 15.28 -0.98 14.22
C LEU A 38 16.49 -0.05 14.39
N TYR A 39 16.44 1.14 13.81
CA TYR A 39 17.52 2.13 13.95
C TYR A 39 17.71 2.61 15.39
N PHE A 40 16.66 2.59 16.20
CA PHE A 40 16.72 2.95 17.63
C PHE A 40 17.07 1.77 18.55
N SER A 41 17.18 0.55 18.02
CA SER A 41 17.61 -0.62 18.79
C SER A 41 19.14 -0.65 18.87
N ASP A 42 19.68 -0.82 20.05
CA ASP A 42 21.12 -0.98 20.26
C ASP A 42 21.63 -2.37 19.84
N LEU A 43 20.75 -3.37 19.75
CA LEU A 43 21.09 -4.74 19.34
C LEU A 43 21.32 -4.87 17.84
N ILE A 44 20.75 -3.99 17.01
CA ILE A 44 20.78 -4.11 15.56
C ILE A 44 21.54 -2.93 14.96
N GLN A 45 22.65 -3.22 14.31
CA GLN A 45 23.38 -2.20 13.56
C GLN A 45 22.64 -1.88 12.26
N PHE A 46 21.79 -0.86 12.28
CA PHE A 46 21.05 -0.42 11.11
C PHE A 46 21.72 0.78 10.46
N SER A 47 22.01 0.70 9.16
CA SER A 47 22.70 1.77 8.43
C SER A 47 21.79 2.98 8.22
N LYS A 48 22.25 4.17 8.66
CA LYS A 48 21.59 5.45 8.40
C LYS A 48 21.36 5.71 6.90
N LYS A 49 22.32 5.28 6.05
CA LYS A 49 22.19 5.38 4.59
C LYS A 49 21.00 4.56 4.08
N LEU A 50 20.84 3.32 4.57
CA LEU A 50 19.72 2.45 4.19
C LEU A 50 18.38 3.04 4.66
N LEU A 51 18.32 3.63 5.87
CA LEU A 51 17.14 4.29 6.39
C LEU A 51 16.68 5.44 5.49
N ILE A 52 17.61 6.27 5.02
CA ILE A 52 17.30 7.39 4.13
C ILE A 52 16.85 6.90 2.75
N ILE A 53 17.53 5.90 2.18
CA ILE A 53 17.16 5.35 0.87
C ILE A 53 15.75 4.75 0.93
N THR A 54 15.45 3.95 1.94
CA THR A 54 14.11 3.35 2.09
C THR A 54 13.03 4.41 2.34
N LEU A 55 13.35 5.51 3.05
CA LEU A 55 12.43 6.65 3.18
C LEU A 55 12.13 7.28 1.82
N CYS A 56 13.17 7.60 1.05
CA CYS A 56 12.99 8.20 -0.28
C CYS A 56 12.12 7.33 -1.18
N VAL A 57 12.35 6.01 -1.19
CA VAL A 57 11.54 5.07 -1.94
C VAL A 57 10.09 5.04 -1.43
N ALA A 58 9.88 4.98 -0.11
CA ALA A 58 8.54 4.96 0.48
C ALA A 58 7.74 6.22 0.13
N VAL A 59 8.37 7.40 0.24
CA VAL A 59 7.75 8.69 -0.13
C VAL A 59 7.47 8.75 -1.63
N PHE A 60 8.40 8.30 -2.47
CA PHE A 60 8.19 8.25 -3.92
C PHE A 60 6.99 7.37 -4.30
N ILE A 61 6.89 6.17 -3.72
CA ILE A 61 5.74 5.27 -3.94
C ILE A 61 4.43 5.88 -3.42
N TRP A 62 4.47 6.58 -2.29
CA TRP A 62 3.30 7.28 -1.76
C TRP A 62 2.81 8.38 -2.71
N ILE A 63 3.72 9.14 -3.31
CA ILE A 63 3.39 10.14 -4.34
C ILE A 63 2.78 9.44 -5.56
N LEU A 64 3.38 8.36 -6.05
CA LEU A 64 2.87 7.59 -7.19
C LEU A 64 1.46 7.01 -6.94
N ASP A 65 1.13 6.68 -5.69
CA ASP A 65 -0.18 6.15 -5.30
C ASP A 65 -1.34 7.12 -5.64
N TYR A 66 -1.08 8.41 -5.67
CA TYR A 66 -2.06 9.40 -6.13
C TYR A 66 -2.08 9.56 -7.65
N PHE A 67 -0.92 9.48 -8.30
CA PHE A 67 -0.81 9.75 -9.73
C PHE A 67 -1.29 8.57 -10.59
N ILE A 68 -0.96 7.33 -10.23
CA ILE A 68 -1.25 6.16 -11.04
C ILE A 68 -2.76 5.93 -11.23
N PRO A 69 -3.62 5.94 -10.17
CA PRO A 69 -5.06 5.81 -10.35
C PRO A 69 -5.67 6.97 -11.14
N ALA A 70 -5.18 8.21 -10.91
CA ALA A 70 -5.64 9.39 -11.62
C ALA A 70 -5.31 9.32 -13.14
N LEU A 71 -4.11 8.85 -13.50
CA LEU A 71 -3.72 8.64 -14.90
C LEU A 71 -4.53 7.50 -15.54
N GLY A 72 -4.76 6.41 -14.80
CA GLY A 72 -5.62 5.31 -15.25
C GLY A 72 -7.03 5.81 -15.56
N ALA A 73 -7.66 6.48 -14.59
CA ALA A 73 -8.98 7.07 -14.80
C ALA A 73 -9.00 8.02 -16.00
N LYS A 74 -8.09 8.99 -16.05
CA LYS A 74 -8.02 10.01 -17.12
C LYS A 74 -7.85 9.39 -18.52
N LYS A 75 -7.00 8.38 -18.66
CA LYS A 75 -6.73 7.71 -19.95
C LYS A 75 -8.00 7.05 -20.52
N PHE A 76 -8.91 6.60 -19.69
CA PHE A 76 -10.14 5.92 -20.07
C PHE A 76 -11.39 6.79 -19.96
N GLY A 77 -11.22 8.11 -19.77
CA GLY A 77 -12.33 9.05 -19.67
C GLY A 77 -13.02 9.10 -18.30
N GLY A 78 -12.32 8.61 -17.26
CA GLY A 78 -12.82 8.60 -15.90
C GLY A 78 -12.83 9.98 -15.25
N SER A 79 -13.75 10.14 -14.32
CA SER A 79 -13.99 11.35 -13.55
C SER A 79 -13.50 11.23 -12.10
N LYS A 80 -13.55 12.36 -11.36
CA LYS A 80 -13.31 12.34 -9.91
C LYS A 80 -14.34 11.49 -9.17
N TYR A 81 -15.57 11.40 -9.67
CA TYR A 81 -16.62 10.56 -9.10
C TYR A 81 -16.29 9.08 -9.21
N GLY A 82 -15.71 8.64 -10.32
CA GLY A 82 -15.22 7.27 -10.47
C GLY A 82 -14.09 6.94 -9.49
N MET A 83 -13.14 7.86 -9.28
CA MET A 83 -12.06 7.66 -8.30
C MET A 83 -12.58 7.58 -6.86
N ILE A 84 -13.48 8.47 -6.47
CA ILE A 84 -14.14 8.44 -5.15
C ILE A 84 -14.93 7.15 -5.00
N GLY A 85 -15.70 6.78 -6.02
CA GLY A 85 -16.46 5.54 -6.06
C GLY A 85 -15.59 4.30 -5.88
N THR A 86 -14.40 4.26 -6.53
CA THR A 86 -13.42 3.18 -6.35
C THR A 86 -13.02 3.03 -4.88
N THR A 87 -12.70 4.13 -4.21
CA THR A 87 -12.29 4.15 -2.81
C THR A 87 -13.43 3.70 -1.88
N VAL A 88 -14.63 4.26 -2.06
CA VAL A 88 -15.81 3.87 -1.29
C VAL A 88 -16.17 2.41 -1.53
N GLY A 89 -16.16 1.97 -2.79
CA GLY A 89 -16.42 0.59 -3.17
C GLY A 89 -15.43 -0.39 -2.55
N LEU A 90 -14.15 -0.02 -2.44
CA LEU A 90 -13.15 -0.86 -1.75
C LEU A 90 -13.47 -1.00 -0.26
N ILE A 91 -13.81 0.11 0.42
CA ILE A 91 -14.15 0.08 1.85
C ILE A 91 -15.39 -0.80 2.07
N VAL A 92 -16.42 -0.62 1.25
CA VAL A 92 -17.64 -1.44 1.31
C VAL A 92 -17.32 -2.91 1.01
N GLY A 93 -16.51 -3.18 -0.02
CA GLY A 93 -16.12 -4.53 -0.41
C GLY A 93 -15.26 -5.25 0.63
N LEU A 94 -14.48 -4.50 1.43
CA LEU A 94 -13.70 -5.04 2.54
C LEU A 94 -14.58 -5.42 3.75
N ILE A 95 -15.61 -4.61 4.03
CA ILE A 95 -16.52 -4.81 5.18
C ILE A 95 -17.60 -5.85 4.86
N ALA A 96 -18.06 -5.90 3.61
CA ALA A 96 -19.09 -6.81 3.19
C ALA A 96 -18.58 -8.26 3.17
N PRO A 97 -19.32 -9.24 3.68
CA PRO A 97 -18.94 -10.65 3.68
C PRO A 97 -19.11 -11.27 2.28
N ILE A 98 -18.55 -10.64 1.27
CA ILE A 98 -18.63 -11.05 -0.13
C ILE A 98 -17.27 -11.60 -0.56
N PRO A 99 -17.20 -12.86 -1.07
CA PRO A 99 -15.97 -13.37 -1.65
C PRO A 99 -15.44 -12.43 -2.74
N ALA A 100 -14.15 -12.12 -2.71
CA ALA A 100 -13.51 -11.18 -3.62
C ALA A 100 -14.04 -9.73 -3.58
N GLY A 101 -14.75 -9.32 -2.52
CA GLY A 101 -15.30 -7.98 -2.36
C GLY A 101 -14.24 -6.87 -2.50
N ILE A 102 -13.01 -7.15 -2.07
CA ILE A 102 -11.86 -6.25 -2.20
C ILE A 102 -11.50 -5.92 -3.67
N PHE A 103 -11.85 -6.78 -4.62
CA PHE A 103 -11.65 -6.56 -6.06
C PHE A 103 -12.92 -6.05 -6.74
N ILE A 104 -14.07 -6.64 -6.41
CA ILE A 104 -15.36 -6.31 -7.00
C ILE A 104 -15.81 -4.92 -6.53
N GLY A 105 -15.61 -4.60 -5.26
CA GLY A 105 -16.01 -3.34 -4.64
C GLY A 105 -15.46 -2.11 -5.35
N PRO A 106 -14.13 -1.99 -5.56
CA PRO A 106 -13.54 -0.87 -6.29
C PRO A 106 -14.09 -0.71 -7.71
N PHE A 107 -14.29 -1.81 -8.43
CA PHE A 107 -14.83 -1.76 -9.79
C PHE A 107 -16.27 -1.28 -9.81
N LEU A 108 -17.14 -1.87 -9.00
CA LEU A 108 -18.55 -1.46 -8.91
C LEU A 108 -18.67 -0.04 -8.38
N GLY A 109 -17.86 0.33 -7.39
CA GLY A 109 -17.85 1.69 -6.87
C GLY A 109 -17.43 2.71 -7.94
N ALA A 110 -16.40 2.41 -8.73
CA ALA A 110 -16.02 3.24 -9.86
C ALA A 110 -17.15 3.38 -10.88
N LEU A 111 -17.80 2.28 -11.22
CA LEU A 111 -18.91 2.28 -12.18
C LEU A 111 -20.09 3.13 -11.69
N ILE A 112 -20.49 2.96 -10.44
CA ILE A 112 -21.56 3.77 -9.83
C ILE A 112 -21.16 5.25 -9.81
N GLY A 113 -19.91 5.55 -9.42
CA GLY A 113 -19.40 6.93 -9.42
C GLY A 113 -19.45 7.58 -10.80
N GLU A 114 -19.07 6.86 -11.86
CA GLU A 114 -19.13 7.38 -13.22
C GLU A 114 -20.57 7.55 -13.72
N LEU A 115 -21.47 6.65 -13.38
CA LEU A 115 -22.91 6.78 -13.70
C LEU A 115 -23.53 7.99 -13.00
N LEU A 116 -23.16 8.28 -11.75
CA LEU A 116 -23.58 9.47 -11.02
C LEU A 116 -23.07 10.77 -11.66
N ASN A 117 -21.93 10.71 -12.36
CA ASN A 117 -21.41 11.85 -13.13
C ASN A 117 -22.12 12.06 -14.47
N LYS A 118 -23.27 11.43 -14.70
CA LYS A 118 -24.07 11.50 -15.95
C LYS A 118 -23.33 11.03 -17.21
N SER A 119 -22.32 10.19 -17.06
CA SER A 119 -21.69 9.50 -18.18
C SER A 119 -22.67 8.48 -18.78
N ASP A 120 -22.63 8.30 -20.10
CA ASP A 120 -23.39 7.21 -20.69
C ASP A 120 -22.83 5.85 -20.23
N SER A 121 -23.63 4.80 -20.23
CA SER A 121 -23.27 3.50 -19.64
C SER A 121 -21.98 2.90 -20.25
N LYS A 122 -21.74 3.11 -21.54
CA LYS A 122 -20.57 2.60 -22.23
C LYS A 122 -19.30 3.36 -21.80
N THR A 123 -19.37 4.68 -21.70
CA THR A 123 -18.28 5.53 -21.21
C THR A 123 -18.02 5.28 -19.74
N ALA A 124 -19.08 5.15 -18.91
CA ALA A 124 -18.97 4.84 -17.49
C ALA A 124 -18.26 3.49 -17.26
N LEU A 125 -18.62 2.44 -18.02
CA LEU A 125 -17.99 1.13 -17.89
C LEU A 125 -16.49 1.19 -18.28
N LYS A 126 -16.15 1.88 -19.36
CA LYS A 126 -14.77 2.07 -19.81
C LYS A 126 -13.94 2.85 -18.79
N ALA A 127 -14.50 3.92 -18.25
CA ALA A 127 -13.87 4.75 -17.24
C ALA A 127 -13.68 3.98 -15.91
N ALA A 128 -14.69 3.22 -15.49
CA ALA A 128 -14.62 2.36 -14.30
C ALA A 128 -13.49 1.32 -14.41
N PHE A 129 -13.36 0.71 -15.59
CA PHE A 129 -12.27 -0.23 -15.87
C PHE A 129 -10.89 0.45 -15.76
N GLY A 130 -10.76 1.67 -16.29
CA GLY A 130 -9.52 2.46 -16.19
C GLY A 130 -9.16 2.83 -14.75
N SER A 131 -10.12 3.28 -13.96
CA SER A 131 -9.95 3.58 -12.54
C SER A 131 -9.55 2.33 -11.74
N PHE A 132 -10.19 1.21 -12.02
CA PHE A 132 -9.89 -0.07 -11.40
C PHE A 132 -8.48 -0.57 -11.74
N LEU A 133 -8.07 -0.51 -13.01
CA LEU A 133 -6.71 -0.87 -13.42
C LEU A 133 -5.66 0.03 -12.76
N GLY A 134 -5.92 1.33 -12.70
CA GLY A 134 -5.03 2.27 -12.00
C GLY A 134 -4.88 1.92 -10.52
N PHE A 135 -5.99 1.62 -9.85
CA PHE A 135 -6.01 1.15 -8.46
C PHE A 135 -5.22 -0.15 -8.28
N LEU A 136 -5.47 -1.18 -9.11
CA LEU A 136 -4.74 -2.45 -9.03
C LEU A 136 -3.24 -2.26 -9.23
N THR A 137 -2.85 -1.46 -10.22
CA THR A 137 -1.43 -1.18 -10.51
C THR A 137 -0.75 -0.51 -9.31
N SER A 138 -1.37 0.49 -8.74
CA SER A 138 -0.84 1.18 -7.56
C SER A 138 -0.72 0.24 -6.36
N THR A 139 -1.77 -0.52 -6.07
CA THR A 139 -1.80 -1.52 -4.99
C THR A 139 -0.68 -2.56 -5.17
N PHE A 140 -0.49 -3.07 -6.38
CA PHE A 140 0.54 -4.07 -6.69
C PHE A 140 1.95 -3.52 -6.48
N ILE A 141 2.22 -2.28 -6.92
CA ILE A 141 3.52 -1.62 -6.70
C ILE A 141 3.80 -1.45 -5.20
N LYS A 142 2.82 -0.96 -4.44
CA LYS A 142 2.94 -0.82 -2.97
C LYS A 142 3.22 -2.16 -2.30
N PHE A 143 2.50 -3.20 -2.70
CA PHE A 143 2.67 -4.55 -2.16
C PHE A 143 4.08 -5.09 -2.42
N ILE A 144 4.59 -4.97 -3.65
CA ILE A 144 5.96 -5.40 -3.98
C ILE A 144 6.98 -4.66 -3.11
N VAL A 145 6.89 -3.33 -2.99
CA VAL A 145 7.84 -2.55 -2.19
C VAL A 145 7.76 -2.93 -0.71
N SER A 146 6.56 -3.10 -0.15
CA SER A 146 6.38 -3.54 1.24
C SER A 146 6.92 -4.96 1.47
N MET A 147 6.79 -5.86 0.50
CA MET A 147 7.38 -7.21 0.55
C MET A 147 8.91 -7.16 0.48
N VAL A 148 9.48 -6.30 -0.35
CA VAL A 148 10.94 -6.06 -0.38
C VAL A 148 11.42 -5.53 0.97
N TYR A 149 10.69 -4.61 1.59
CA TYR A 149 11.04 -4.09 2.92
C TYR A 149 10.98 -5.18 3.99
N LEU A 150 9.94 -6.01 3.97
CA LEU A 150 9.85 -7.17 4.87
C LEU A 150 11.02 -8.15 4.65
N GLY A 151 11.38 -8.41 3.39
CA GLY A 151 12.54 -9.25 3.05
C GLY A 151 13.87 -8.66 3.55
N LEU A 152 14.08 -7.35 3.38
CA LEU A 152 15.24 -6.64 3.93
C LEU A 152 15.28 -6.71 5.46
N PHE A 153 14.14 -6.50 6.11
CA PHE A 153 14.00 -6.61 7.55
C PHE A 153 14.45 -8.00 8.05
N ILE A 154 13.89 -9.05 7.45
CA ILE A 154 14.24 -10.45 7.80
C ILE A 154 15.74 -10.72 7.55
N SER A 155 16.28 -10.24 6.41
CA SER A 155 17.70 -10.39 6.08
C SER A 155 18.62 -9.72 7.11
N ILE A 156 18.27 -8.50 7.56
CA ILE A 156 19.04 -7.78 8.57
C ILE A 156 19.03 -8.54 9.90
N LEU A 157 17.88 -9.02 10.34
CA LEU A 157 17.77 -9.81 11.56
C LEU A 157 18.57 -11.13 11.45
N TRP A 158 18.48 -11.80 10.31
CA TRP A 158 19.18 -13.07 10.09
C TRP A 158 20.70 -12.90 10.12
N ASN A 159 21.22 -11.85 9.52
CA ASN A 159 22.66 -11.57 9.51
C ASN A 159 23.20 -11.19 10.90
N GLN A 160 22.35 -10.69 11.78
CA GLN A 160 22.71 -10.27 13.15
C GLN A 160 22.17 -11.20 14.24
N LYS A 161 21.79 -12.45 13.86
CA LYS A 161 21.22 -13.44 14.79
C LYS A 161 22.11 -13.75 16.01
N ALA A 162 23.44 -13.62 15.88
CA ALA A 162 24.37 -13.83 16.99
C ALA A 162 24.13 -12.84 18.14
N ALA A 163 23.67 -11.60 17.82
CA ALA A 163 23.31 -10.62 18.83
C ALA A 163 22.09 -11.04 19.68
N PHE A 164 21.19 -11.87 19.12
CA PHE A 164 20.03 -12.40 19.84
C PHE A 164 20.37 -13.64 20.67
N LEU A 165 21.34 -14.45 20.21
CA LEU A 165 21.73 -15.67 20.90
C LEU A 165 22.64 -15.39 22.11
N SER A 166 23.10 -14.17 22.26
CA SER A 166 23.93 -13.68 23.38
C SER A 166 23.13 -13.00 24.51
N LEU A 167 21.79 -12.95 24.38
CA LEU A 167 20.86 -12.44 25.41
C LEU A 167 20.48 -13.57 26.37
#